data_ce7aaf745e8e3d03befadf5d226a4376
#
_entry.id   ce7aaf745e8e3d03befadf5d226a4376
#
_cell.length_a   1.000
_cell.length_b   1.000
_cell.length_c   1.000
_cell.angle_alpha   90.00
_cell.angle_beta   90.00
_cell.angle_gamma   90.00
#
_symmetry.space_group_name_H-M   'P 1'
#
loop_
_entity.id
_entity.type
_entity.pdbx_description
1 polymer ?
#
loop_
_entity_poly.entity_id
_entity_poly.type
_entity_poly.pdbx_seq_one_letter_code
_entity_poly.pdbx_strand_id
1 'polypeptide(L)'
;MYPTDPRQLNTERQIYLDKQFFVDVFSIPACVRNTNGDFIGYNEKFSKEFIGSLDIKEWFYSLPVQVATSFLREELDAMSLPSSMNKIQSVAIGDKLWLVQFIPLIYGEVVNVLWLFFCK
;
A
#
# COMPACT_ATOMS: atom_id res chain seq x y z
N MET A 1 -27.07 23.07 5.64
CA MET A 1 -27.31 22.57 4.30
C MET A 1 -26.14 21.69 3.87
N TYR A 2 -26.41 20.70 3.11
CA TYR A 2 -25.34 19.88 2.58
C TYR A 2 -24.62 20.64 1.48
N PRO A 3 -23.35 20.87 1.64
CA PRO A 3 -22.59 21.50 0.57
C PRO A 3 -22.39 20.56 -0.62
N THR A 4 -22.61 19.27 -0.42
CA THR A 4 -22.36 18.28 -1.45
C THR A 4 -23.57 17.38 -1.61
N ASP A 5 -23.64 16.76 -2.78
CA ASP A 5 -24.62 15.72 -3.05
C ASP A 5 -24.38 14.54 -2.09
N PRO A 6 -25.40 14.06 -1.37
CA PRO A 6 -25.24 12.89 -0.52
C PRO A 6 -24.68 11.68 -1.23
N ARG A 7 -24.95 11.52 -2.53
CA ARG A 7 -24.42 10.41 -3.32
C ARG A 7 -22.91 10.54 -3.51
N GLN A 8 -22.41 11.75 -3.65
CA GLN A 8 -20.97 11.99 -3.77
C GLN A 8 -20.25 11.63 -2.48
N LEU A 9 -20.81 12.06 -1.35
CA LEU A 9 -20.25 11.73 -0.04
C LEU A 9 -20.21 10.22 0.18
N ASN A 10 -21.30 9.54 -0.18
CA ASN A 10 -21.36 8.09 -0.04
C ASN A 10 -20.34 7.39 -0.93
N THR A 11 -20.09 7.93 -2.13
CA THR A 11 -19.11 7.36 -3.06
C THR A 11 -17.70 7.46 -2.49
N GLU A 12 -17.33 8.60 -1.93
CA GLU A 12 -16.02 8.77 -1.31
C GLU A 12 -15.83 7.80 -0.14
N ARG A 13 -16.84 7.68 0.70
CA ARG A 13 -16.82 6.77 1.83
C ARG A 13 -16.73 5.32 1.38
N GLN A 14 -17.45 4.98 0.32
CA GLN A 14 -17.45 3.63 -0.22
C GLN A 14 -16.05 3.26 -0.76
N ILE A 15 -15.40 4.17 -1.47
CA ILE A 15 -14.06 3.93 -1.99
C ILE A 15 -13.08 3.67 -0.84
N TYR A 16 -13.15 4.45 0.23
CA TYR A 16 -12.29 4.26 1.40
C TYR A 16 -12.52 2.89 2.04
N LEU A 17 -13.78 2.52 2.24
CA LEU A 17 -14.11 1.22 2.82
C LEU A 17 -13.68 0.06 1.92
N ASP A 18 -13.82 0.22 0.61
CA ASP A 18 -13.41 -0.80 -0.35
C ASP A 18 -11.90 -1.02 -0.31
N LYS A 19 -11.10 0.04 -0.17
CA LYS A 19 -9.65 -0.09 -0.06
C LYS A 19 -9.25 -0.84 1.21
N GLN A 20 -9.87 -0.51 2.34
CA GLN A 20 -9.59 -1.20 3.59
C GLN A 20 -10.04 -2.66 3.53
N PHE A 21 -11.22 -2.89 2.99
CA PHE A 21 -11.71 -4.25 2.78
C PHE A 21 -10.76 -5.04 1.88
N PHE A 22 -10.26 -4.39 0.84
CA PHE A 22 -9.36 -5.05 -0.12
C PHE A 22 -8.08 -5.54 0.55
N VAL A 23 -7.46 -4.72 1.41
CA VAL A 23 -6.26 -5.16 2.11
C VAL A 23 -6.58 -6.22 3.17
N ASP A 24 -7.75 -6.16 3.77
CA ASP A 24 -8.13 -7.08 4.84
C ASP A 24 -8.40 -8.50 4.33
N VAL A 25 -8.68 -8.68 3.02
CA VAL A 25 -8.91 -10.03 2.49
C VAL A 25 -7.62 -10.82 2.31
N PHE A 26 -6.46 -10.17 2.35
CA PHE A 26 -5.20 -10.87 2.19
C PHE A 26 -4.77 -11.52 3.50
N SER A 27 -4.26 -12.74 3.41
CA SER A 27 -3.71 -13.47 4.55
C SER A 27 -2.22 -13.17 4.79
N ILE A 28 -1.66 -12.28 3.97
CA ILE A 28 -0.27 -11.83 4.05
C ILE A 28 -0.26 -10.34 4.35
N PRO A 29 0.87 -9.80 4.84
CA PRO A 29 0.95 -8.35 5.05
C PRO A 29 0.69 -7.58 3.76
N ALA A 30 -0.16 -6.58 3.84
CA ALA A 30 -0.54 -5.76 2.70
C ALA A 30 -0.79 -4.32 3.12
N CYS A 31 -0.41 -3.38 2.26
CA CYS A 31 -0.75 -1.97 2.46
C CYS A 31 -1.02 -1.30 1.13
N VAL A 32 -1.68 -0.15 1.17
CA VAL A 32 -1.99 0.65 -0.02
C VAL A 32 -1.48 2.07 0.20
N ARG A 33 -0.83 2.62 -0.82
CA ARG A 33 -0.35 4.01 -0.81
C ARG A 33 -0.96 4.77 -1.98
N ASN A 34 -1.15 6.07 -1.78
CA ASN A 34 -1.63 6.94 -2.85
C ASN A 34 -0.45 7.63 -3.56
N THR A 35 -0.76 8.45 -4.58
CA THR A 35 0.27 9.14 -5.35
C THR A 35 0.99 10.22 -4.56
N ASN A 36 0.43 10.65 -3.43
CA ASN A 36 1.09 11.61 -2.54
C ASN A 36 2.08 10.95 -1.58
N GLY A 37 2.17 9.62 -1.62
CA GLY A 37 3.06 8.89 -0.73
C GLY A 37 2.46 8.60 0.64
N ASP A 38 1.16 8.76 0.79
CA ASP A 38 0.48 8.45 2.05
C ASP A 38 0.02 7.01 2.08
N PHE A 39 0.16 6.38 3.25
CA PHE A 39 -0.41 5.06 3.48
C PHE A 39 -1.89 5.22 3.80
N ILE A 40 -2.75 4.72 2.91
CA ILE A 40 -4.19 4.90 3.05
C ILE A 40 -4.92 3.66 3.55
N GLY A 41 -4.20 2.55 3.70
CA GLY A 41 -4.76 1.34 4.28
C GLY A 41 -3.67 0.31 4.51
N TYR A 42 -3.85 -0.54 5.52
CA TYR A 42 -3.00 -1.70 5.77
C TYR A 42 -3.78 -2.70 6.59
N ASN A 43 -3.41 -3.98 6.50
CA ASN A 43 -4.13 -5.01 7.21
C ASN A 43 -3.45 -5.37 8.54
N GLU A 44 -4.11 -6.22 9.31
CA GLU A 44 -3.62 -6.63 10.61
C GLU A 44 -2.30 -7.40 10.51
N LYS A 45 -2.15 -8.20 9.47
CA LYS A 45 -0.90 -8.94 9.25
C LYS A 45 0.28 -7.99 9.08
N PHE A 46 0.08 -6.90 8.34
CA PHE A 46 1.10 -5.87 8.17
C PHE A 46 1.45 -5.23 9.52
N SER A 47 0.43 -4.88 10.28
CA SER A 47 0.62 -4.26 11.59
C SER A 47 1.39 -5.18 12.53
N LYS A 48 1.03 -6.44 12.61
CA LYS A 48 1.69 -7.40 13.49
C LYS A 48 3.13 -7.70 13.07
N GLU A 49 3.37 -7.75 11.76
CA GLU A 49 4.69 -8.13 11.26
C GLU A 49 5.69 -6.97 11.31
N PHE A 50 5.24 -5.76 10.99
CA PHE A 50 6.16 -4.65 10.76
C PHE A 50 6.01 -3.48 11.74
N ILE A 51 4.78 -3.08 12.04
CA ILE A 51 4.54 -1.82 12.76
C ILE A 51 4.75 -1.99 14.26
N GLY A 52 4.14 -3.02 14.84
CA GLY A 52 4.19 -3.21 16.29
C GLY A 52 3.56 -2.03 17.00
N SER A 53 4.35 -1.33 17.81
CA SER A 53 3.89 -0.17 18.57
C SER A 53 4.08 1.15 17.83
N LEU A 54 4.71 1.13 16.66
CA LEU A 54 4.90 2.32 15.83
C LEU A 54 3.67 2.60 14.99
N ASP A 55 3.55 3.82 14.44
CA ASP A 55 2.62 4.02 13.35
C ASP A 55 3.33 3.66 12.03
N ILE A 56 2.55 3.58 10.95
CA ILE A 56 3.09 3.09 9.68
C ILE A 56 4.14 4.04 9.09
N LYS A 57 4.00 5.34 9.29
CA LYS A 57 5.01 6.32 8.85
C LYS A 57 6.30 6.15 9.62
N GLU A 58 6.21 6.01 10.93
CA GLU A 58 7.39 5.79 11.76
C GLU A 58 8.11 4.52 11.35
N TRP A 59 7.36 3.45 11.09
CA TRP A 59 7.94 2.21 10.61
C TRP A 59 8.70 2.43 9.31
N PHE A 60 8.08 3.12 8.34
CA PHE A 60 8.70 3.33 7.04
C PHE A 60 9.99 4.14 7.15
N TYR A 61 9.98 5.18 7.98
CA TYR A 61 11.18 5.99 8.19
C TYR A 61 12.25 5.27 9.01
N SER A 62 11.91 4.20 9.71
CA SER A 62 12.88 3.39 10.44
C SER A 62 13.64 2.41 9.55
N LEU A 63 13.19 2.20 8.32
CA LEU A 63 13.85 1.30 7.38
C LEU A 63 15.18 1.88 6.94
N PRO A 64 16.17 1.01 6.62
CA PRO A 64 17.41 1.49 6.00
C PRO A 64 17.10 2.30 4.75
N VAL A 65 17.89 3.34 4.51
CA VAL A 65 17.65 4.28 3.39
C VAL A 65 17.58 3.53 2.06
N GLN A 66 18.47 2.55 1.86
CA GLN A 66 18.50 1.77 0.62
C GLN A 66 17.20 1.01 0.41
N VAL A 67 16.63 0.46 1.48
CA VAL A 67 15.38 -0.30 1.41
C VAL A 67 14.21 0.64 1.09
N ALA A 68 14.08 1.74 1.81
CA ALA A 68 13.01 2.71 1.59
C ALA A 68 13.07 3.30 0.19
N THR A 69 14.27 3.69 -0.26
CA THR A 69 14.47 4.26 -1.60
C THR A 69 14.10 3.24 -2.67
N SER A 70 14.47 1.99 -2.47
CA SER A 70 14.16 0.92 -3.40
C SER A 70 12.65 0.71 -3.52
N PHE A 71 11.93 0.72 -2.40
CA PHE A 71 10.47 0.62 -2.41
C PHE A 71 9.84 1.76 -3.20
N LEU A 72 10.29 2.99 -2.97
CA LEU A 72 9.74 4.15 -3.68
C LEU A 72 10.01 4.09 -5.17
N ARG A 73 11.18 3.61 -5.56
CA ARG A 73 11.53 3.43 -6.97
C ARG A 73 10.63 2.39 -7.64
N GLU A 74 10.47 1.24 -7.00
CA GLU A 74 9.62 0.18 -7.55
C GLU A 74 8.15 0.62 -7.61
N GLU A 75 7.71 1.42 -6.64
CA GLU A 75 6.37 1.97 -6.63
C GLU A 75 6.15 2.91 -7.82
N LEU A 76 7.10 3.80 -8.09
CA LEU A 76 7.03 4.70 -9.24
C LEU A 76 7.00 3.93 -10.56
N ASP A 77 7.83 2.90 -10.66
CA ASP A 77 7.86 2.05 -11.84
C ASP A 77 6.53 1.34 -12.04
N ALA A 78 5.94 0.85 -10.96
CA ALA A 78 4.64 0.17 -11.03
C ALA A 78 3.54 1.11 -11.52
N MET A 79 3.56 2.36 -11.07
CA MET A 79 2.57 3.34 -11.51
C MET A 79 2.75 3.74 -12.96
N SER A 80 3.95 3.62 -13.50
CA SER A 80 4.27 4.01 -14.88
C SER A 80 4.07 2.89 -15.89
N LEU A 81 3.98 1.64 -15.44
CA LEU A 81 3.87 0.49 -16.31
C LEU A 81 2.40 0.13 -16.59
N PRO A 82 2.14 -0.59 -17.69
CA PRO A 82 0.80 -1.14 -17.92
C PRO A 82 0.35 -2.00 -16.74
N SER A 83 -0.94 -1.99 -16.46
CA SER A 83 -1.51 -2.69 -15.31
C SER A 83 -1.26 -4.20 -15.32
N SER A 84 -0.91 -4.76 -16.46
CA SER A 84 -0.59 -6.18 -16.58
C SER A 84 0.83 -6.54 -16.10
N MET A 85 1.68 -5.53 -15.85
CA MET A 85 3.07 -5.74 -15.46
C MET A 85 3.28 -5.34 -14.02
N ASN A 86 3.28 -6.34 -13.14
CA ASN A 86 3.54 -6.11 -11.72
C ASN A 86 5.03 -6.04 -11.45
N LYS A 87 5.42 -5.16 -10.55
CA LYS A 87 6.81 -5.11 -10.09
C LYS A 87 6.98 -5.97 -8.86
N ILE A 88 8.07 -6.72 -8.82
CA ILE A 88 8.38 -7.61 -7.70
C ILE A 88 9.81 -7.33 -7.27
N GLN A 89 10.03 -7.20 -5.97
CA GLN A 89 11.33 -6.95 -5.40
C GLN A 89 11.60 -7.89 -4.24
N SER A 90 12.83 -8.42 -4.17
CA SER A 90 13.29 -9.19 -3.03
C SER A 90 14.03 -8.27 -2.08
N VAL A 91 13.65 -8.28 -0.81
CA VAL A 91 14.21 -7.36 0.17
C VAL A 91 14.30 -8.00 1.55
N ALA A 92 15.37 -7.68 2.29
CA ALA A 92 15.52 -8.10 3.67
C ALA A 92 14.97 -7.02 4.59
N ILE A 93 14.04 -7.39 5.47
CA ILE A 93 13.50 -6.52 6.49
C ILE A 93 13.70 -7.23 7.82
N GLY A 94 14.51 -6.65 8.69
CA GLY A 94 14.92 -7.31 9.91
C GLY A 94 15.74 -8.56 9.58
N ASP A 95 15.36 -9.69 10.15
CA ASP A 95 16.03 -10.97 9.95
C ASP A 95 15.32 -11.87 8.91
N LYS A 96 14.30 -11.34 8.25
CA LYS A 96 13.52 -12.12 7.28
C LYS A 96 13.70 -11.57 5.87
N LEU A 97 13.63 -12.47 4.90
CA LEU A 97 13.67 -12.12 3.49
C LEU A 97 12.24 -12.12 2.94
N TRP A 98 11.87 -11.04 2.29
CA TRP A 98 10.51 -10.84 1.77
C TRP A 98 10.56 -10.65 0.26
N LEU A 99 9.52 -11.15 -0.39
CA LEU A 99 9.21 -10.81 -1.76
C LEU A 99 8.08 -9.83 -1.75
N VAL A 100 8.30 -8.63 -2.27
CA VAL A 100 7.31 -7.55 -2.24
C VAL A 100 6.83 -7.29 -3.65
N GLN A 101 5.52 -7.36 -3.84
CA GLN A 101 4.87 -7.12 -5.11
C GLN A 101 4.15 -5.77 -5.07
N PHE A 102 4.34 -4.96 -6.12
CA PHE A 102 3.74 -3.63 -6.25
C PHE A 102 2.73 -3.67 -7.37
N ILE A 103 1.46 -3.46 -7.04
CA ILE A 103 0.34 -3.57 -7.98
C ILE A 103 -0.39 -2.24 -8.06
N PRO A 104 -0.43 -1.59 -9.24
CA PRO A 104 -1.21 -0.36 -9.35
C PRO A 104 -2.71 -0.66 -9.30
N LEU A 105 -3.43 0.14 -8.53
CA LEU A 105 -4.88 0.09 -8.43
C LEU A 105 -5.43 1.37 -9.03
N ILE A 106 -6.15 1.24 -10.13
CA ILE A 106 -6.63 2.39 -10.88
C ILE A 106 -8.15 2.48 -10.76
N TYR A 107 -8.63 3.63 -10.25
CA TYR A 107 -10.05 3.93 -10.14
C TYR A 107 -10.29 5.26 -10.85
N GLY A 108 -10.69 5.20 -12.14
CA GLY A 108 -10.81 6.40 -12.94
C GLY A 108 -9.46 7.09 -13.10
N GLU A 109 -9.34 8.30 -12.57
CA GLU A 109 -8.08 9.07 -12.61
C GLU A 109 -7.23 8.87 -11.37
N VAL A 110 -7.74 8.14 -10.38
CA VAL A 110 -7.02 7.92 -9.12
C VAL A 110 -6.17 6.66 -9.24
N VAL A 111 -4.90 6.79 -8.93
CA VAL A 111 -3.96 5.67 -8.94
C VAL A 111 -3.43 5.47 -7.52
N ASN A 112 -3.55 4.25 -7.02
CA ASN A 112 -2.93 3.84 -5.77
C ASN A 112 -2.04 2.65 -6.06
N VAL A 113 -1.18 2.29 -5.13
CA VAL A 113 -0.32 1.11 -5.28
C VAL A 113 -0.52 0.20 -4.08
N LEU A 114 -0.83 -1.05 -4.37
CA LEU A 114 -0.93 -2.10 -3.37
C LEU A 114 0.44 -2.77 -3.22
N TRP A 115 0.89 -2.91 -1.98
CA TRP A 115 2.12 -3.64 -1.65
C TRP A 115 1.73 -4.93 -0.98
N LEU A 116 2.15 -6.07 -1.54
CA LEU A 116 1.94 -7.40 -0.97
C LEU A 116 3.29 -7.98 -0.57
N PHE A 117 3.37 -8.50 0.66
CA PHE A 117 4.61 -9.03 1.22
C PHE A 117 4.49 -10.53 1.38
N PHE A 118 5.32 -11.25 0.66
CA PHE A 118 5.41 -12.71 0.74
C PHE A 118 6.70 -13.10 1.46
N CYS A 119 6.58 -13.83 2.55
CA CYS A 119 7.76 -14.30 3.29
C CYS A 119 8.40 -15.46 2.54
N LYS A 120 9.69 -15.35 2.31
CA LYS A 120 10.45 -16.44 1.68
C LYS A 120 10.85 -17.52 2.66
#